data_3b68ebdcfd00c6d3214979af763ac6f0
#
_entry.id   3b68ebdcfd00c6d3214979af763ac6f0
#
_cell.length_a   1.000
_cell.length_b   1.000
_cell.length_c   1.000
_cell.angle_alpha   90.00
_cell.angle_beta   90.00
_cell.angle_gamma   90.00
#
_symmetry.space_group_name_H-M   'P 1'
#
loop_
_entity.id
_entity.type
_entity.pdbx_description
1 polymer ?
#
loop_
_entity_poly.entity_id
_entity_poly.type
_entity_poly.pdbx_seq_one_letter_code
_entity_poly.pdbx_strand_id
1 'polypeptide(L)' 'MENTKLQQLTDKLYQQGLEKGRAEADNLVAKANAE' A
#
# COMPACT_ATOMS: atom_id res chain seq x y z
N MET A 1 4.53 -22.32 -13.98
CA MET A 1 4.08 -22.57 -13.34
C MET A 1 3.28 -22.12 -12.17
N GLU A 2 3.30 -22.87 -11.13
CA GLU A 2 2.51 -22.59 -9.99
C GLU A 2 2.90 -21.32 -9.32
N ASN A 3 4.13 -20.90 -9.54
CA ASN A 3 4.60 -19.69 -8.91
C ASN A 3 3.86 -18.45 -9.35
N THR A 4 3.21 -18.56 -10.50
CA THR A 4 2.47 -17.42 -11.00
C THR A 4 1.38 -16.99 -10.03
N LYS A 5 0.68 -17.97 -9.50
CA LYS A 5 -0.40 -17.65 -8.57
C LYS A 5 0.15 -17.05 -7.30
N LEU A 6 1.22 -17.63 -6.81
CA LEU A 6 1.83 -17.12 -5.61
C LEU A 6 2.37 -15.72 -5.81
N GLN A 7 2.91 -15.49 -6.98
CA GLN A 7 3.45 -14.18 -7.30
C GLN A 7 2.35 -13.14 -7.40
N GLN A 8 1.23 -13.52 -7.99
CA GLN A 8 0.11 -12.59 -8.09
C GLN A 8 -0.39 -12.20 -6.72
N LEU A 9 -0.44 -13.16 -5.83
CA LEU A 9 -0.87 -12.88 -4.48
C LEU A 9 0.10 -11.95 -3.78
N THR A 10 1.37 -12.20 -3.97
CA THR A 10 2.39 -11.36 -3.36
C THR A 10 2.32 -9.94 -3.92
N ASP A 11 2.14 -9.81 -5.22
CA ASP A 11 2.03 -8.50 -5.83
C ASP A 11 0.84 -7.74 -5.30
N LYS A 12 -0.26 -8.44 -5.16
CA LYS A 12 -1.47 -7.81 -4.66
C LYS A 12 -1.28 -7.34 -3.22
N LEU A 13 -0.67 -8.16 -2.43
CA LEU A 13 -0.43 -7.81 -1.05
C LEU A 13 0.52 -6.61 -0.96
N TYR A 14 1.52 -6.62 -1.79
CA TYR A 14 2.48 -5.54 -1.82
C TYR A 14 1.80 -4.24 -2.23
N GLN A 15 0.96 -4.31 -3.23
CA GLN A 15 0.27 -3.13 -3.72
C GLN A 15 -0.70 -2.59 -2.69
N GLN A 16 -1.42 -3.47 -2.02
CA GLN A 16 -2.35 -3.03 -0.99
C GLN A 16 -1.62 -2.37 0.16
N GLY A 17 -0.49 -2.94 0.54
CA GLY A 17 0.30 -2.35 1.61
C GLY A 17 0.82 -0.98 1.22
N LEU A 18 1.23 -0.85 -0.02
CA LEU A 18 1.74 0.42 -0.50
C LEU A 18 0.65 1.49 -0.51
N GLU A 19 -0.52 1.13 -1.01
CA GLU A 19 -1.62 2.07 -1.07
C GLU A 19 -2.07 2.49 0.32
N LYS A 20 -2.11 1.53 1.21
CA LYS A 20 -2.51 1.84 2.57
C LYS A 20 -1.49 2.73 3.26
N GLY A 21 -0.22 2.43 3.05
CA GLY A 21 0.82 3.25 3.64
C GLY A 21 0.80 4.66 3.10
N ARG A 22 0.51 4.78 1.81
CA ARG A 22 0.45 6.10 1.21
C ARG A 22 -0.73 6.89 1.74
N ALA A 23 -1.87 6.23 1.90
CA ALA A 23 -3.04 6.91 2.43
C ALA A 23 -2.79 7.40 3.84
N GLU A 24 -2.09 6.60 4.62
CA GLU A 24 -1.77 7.00 5.98
C GLU A 24 -0.80 8.17 5.99
N ALA A 25 0.18 8.12 5.11
CA ALA A 25 1.14 9.20 5.02
C ALA A 25 0.46 10.50 4.61
N ASP A 26 -0.44 10.41 3.64
CA ASP A 26 -1.16 11.58 3.18
C ASP A 26 -2.01 12.16 4.32
N ASN A 27 -2.60 11.29 5.08
CA ASN A 27 -3.43 11.70 6.21
C ASN A 27 -2.60 12.44 7.24
N LEU A 28 -1.41 11.93 7.47
CA LEU A 28 -0.52 12.52 8.45
C LEU A 28 -0.06 13.90 7.98
N VAL A 29 0.28 13.99 6.72
CA VAL A 29 0.72 15.26 6.16
C VAL A 29 -0.40 16.29 6.20
N ALA A 30 -1.61 15.84 5.88
CA ALA A 30 -2.74 16.75 5.91
C ALA A 30 -2.97 17.28 7.32
N LYS A 31 -2.80 16.43 8.31
CA LYS A 31 -2.98 16.86 9.67
C LYS A 31 -1.91 17.86 10.09
N ALA A 32 -0.70 17.60 9.66
CA ALA A 32 0.39 18.52 9.98
C ALA A 32 0.18 19.86 9.32
N ASN A 33 -0.35 19.84 8.09
CA ASN A 33 -0.59 21.08 7.38
C ASN A 33 -1.80 21.84 7.87
N ALA A 34 -2.71 21.15 8.52
CA ALA A 34 -3.90 21.81 9.04
C ALA A 34 -3.57 22.73 10.21
N GLU A 35 -2.43 22.49 10.78
CA GLU A 35 -1.98 23.35 11.85
C GLU A 35 -1.65 24.72 11.33
#